data_5cb8dd959d09d794ad6d8073363b079b
#
_entry.id   5cb8dd959d09d794ad6d8073363b079b
#
_cell.length_a   1.000
_cell.length_b   1.000
_cell.length_c   1.000
_cell.angle_alpha   90.00
_cell.angle_beta   90.00
_cell.angle_gamma   90.00
#
_symmetry.space_group_name_H-M   'P 1'
#
loop_
_entity.id
_entity.type
_entity.pdbx_description
1 polymer ?
#
loop_
_entity_poly.entity_id
_entity_poly.type
_entity_poly.pdbx_seq_one_letter_code
_entity_poly.pdbx_strand_id
1 'polypeptide(L)'
;MTQASAPMSPAIKCITGLVLVMMAVFLIAGLKVCGLLLGAAALATVAFFCYLYAPIAYELTGDQLTVRFRMGQKVFKAVTGCSTLSARPPMGLRLWGNGGLFAATGIFWNKAYGVYRAYVTSARYQDYVLVETRTQKILISPENPEGFVKAWASSAPAAPAPG
;
A
#
# COMPACT_ATOMS: atom_id res chain seq x y z
N MET A 1 -8.94 14.54 13.18
CA MET A 1 -8.61 14.20 11.79
C MET A 1 -7.12 13.97 11.72
N THR A 2 -6.70 12.72 11.47
CA THR A 2 -5.27 12.36 11.45
C THR A 2 -4.89 12.07 10.01
N GLN A 3 -3.98 12.89 9.47
CA GLN A 3 -3.43 12.71 8.15
C GLN A 3 -1.95 12.31 8.25
N ALA A 4 -1.54 11.29 7.51
CA ALA A 4 -0.15 10.86 7.42
C ALA A 4 0.26 10.66 5.96
N SER A 5 1.46 11.09 5.61
CA SER A 5 2.05 10.82 4.30
C SER A 5 2.42 9.34 4.13
N ALA A 6 2.55 8.89 2.88
CA ALA A 6 2.93 7.54 2.50
C ALA A 6 4.28 7.56 1.75
N PRO A 7 5.42 7.77 2.44
CA PRO A 7 6.72 7.86 1.81
C PRO A 7 7.16 6.53 1.24
N MET A 8 7.78 6.54 0.05
CA MET A 8 8.36 5.35 -0.56
C MET A 8 9.65 4.97 0.13
N SER A 9 9.76 3.72 0.60
CA SER A 9 10.99 3.17 1.17
C SER A 9 12.11 3.04 0.12
N PRO A 10 13.40 3.04 0.53
CA PRO A 10 14.53 2.85 -0.38
C PRO A 10 14.43 1.57 -1.22
N ALA A 11 13.97 0.47 -0.63
CA ALA A 11 13.80 -0.80 -1.34
C ALA A 11 12.79 -0.69 -2.50
N ILE A 12 11.66 -0.03 -2.28
CA ILE A 12 10.65 0.20 -3.33
C ILE A 12 11.20 1.14 -4.41
N LYS A 13 11.98 2.18 -4.03
CA LYS A 13 12.67 3.04 -4.99
C LYS A 13 13.66 2.27 -5.86
N CYS A 14 14.44 1.34 -5.27
CA CYS A 14 15.38 0.49 -6.02
C CYS A 14 14.65 -0.42 -7.01
N ILE A 15 13.57 -1.09 -6.60
CA ILE A 15 12.79 -1.96 -7.49
C ILE A 15 12.20 -1.15 -8.65
N THR A 16 11.62 0.00 -8.35
CA THR A 16 11.07 0.91 -9.35
C THR A 16 12.16 1.40 -10.31
N GLY A 17 13.34 1.79 -9.80
CA GLY A 17 14.48 2.20 -10.61
C GLY A 17 14.95 1.11 -11.56
N LEU A 18 15.06 -0.14 -11.08
CA LEU A 18 15.45 -1.29 -11.90
C LEU A 18 14.45 -1.52 -13.07
N VAL A 19 13.16 -1.44 -12.79
CA VAL A 19 12.11 -1.58 -13.83
C VAL A 19 12.21 -0.46 -14.86
N LEU A 20 12.46 0.78 -14.44
CA LEU A 20 12.63 1.91 -15.35
C LEU A 20 13.88 1.77 -16.24
N VAL A 21 14.99 1.27 -15.67
CA VAL A 21 16.22 0.96 -16.45
C VAL A 21 15.95 -0.14 -17.47
N MET A 22 15.30 -1.24 -17.07
CA MET A 22 14.91 -2.30 -18.01
C MET A 22 14.03 -1.75 -19.14
N MET A 23 13.08 -0.89 -18.82
CA MET A 23 12.22 -0.25 -19.83
C MET A 23 13.04 0.60 -20.81
N ALA A 24 14.02 1.37 -20.34
CA ALA A 24 14.91 2.15 -21.18
C ALA A 24 15.75 1.26 -22.12
N VAL A 25 16.27 0.13 -21.59
CA VAL A 25 17.00 -0.86 -22.41
C VAL A 25 16.11 -1.44 -23.51
N PHE A 26 14.87 -1.80 -23.21
CA PHE A 26 13.93 -2.31 -24.21
C PHE A 26 13.53 -1.25 -25.24
N LEU A 27 13.44 0.03 -24.85
CA LEU A 27 13.21 1.12 -25.81
C LEU A 27 14.38 1.26 -26.78
N ILE A 28 15.63 1.28 -26.27
CA ILE A 28 16.84 1.41 -27.11
C ILE A 28 16.99 0.19 -28.05
N ALA A 29 16.84 -1.02 -27.51
CA ALA A 29 16.91 -2.24 -28.30
C ALA A 29 15.76 -2.34 -29.33
N GLY A 30 14.59 -1.81 -28.99
CA GLY A 30 13.40 -1.78 -29.81
C GLY A 30 13.53 -0.93 -31.07
N LEU A 31 14.49 0.04 -31.11
CA LEU A 31 14.82 0.78 -32.33
C LEU A 31 15.34 -0.14 -33.43
N LYS A 32 15.88 -1.30 -33.09
CA LYS A 32 16.36 -2.31 -34.04
C LYS A 32 15.37 -3.46 -34.28
N VAL A 33 14.48 -3.73 -33.33
CA VAL A 33 13.53 -4.84 -33.39
C VAL A 33 12.15 -4.36 -32.95
N CYS A 34 11.24 -4.19 -33.89
CA CYS A 34 9.90 -3.63 -33.67
C CYS A 34 9.10 -4.33 -32.55
N GLY A 35 9.27 -5.65 -32.37
CA GLY A 35 8.60 -6.40 -31.28
C GLY A 35 8.99 -5.95 -29.86
N LEU A 36 10.20 -5.44 -29.66
CA LEU A 36 10.65 -4.92 -28.37
C LEU A 36 9.99 -3.59 -28.00
N LEU A 37 9.59 -2.78 -28.99
CA LEU A 37 8.85 -1.54 -28.77
C LEU A 37 7.46 -1.83 -28.17
N LEU A 38 6.78 -2.87 -28.63
CA LEU A 38 5.50 -3.30 -28.06
C LEU A 38 5.67 -3.75 -26.60
N GLY A 39 6.73 -4.49 -26.31
CA GLY A 39 7.08 -4.88 -24.92
C GLY A 39 7.36 -3.67 -24.02
N ALA A 40 8.12 -2.69 -24.52
CA ALA A 40 8.40 -1.45 -23.81
C ALA A 40 7.11 -0.64 -23.53
N ALA A 41 6.23 -0.53 -24.52
CA ALA A 41 4.94 0.14 -24.38
C ALA A 41 4.04 -0.55 -23.34
N ALA A 42 3.99 -1.88 -23.36
CA ALA A 42 3.23 -2.64 -22.35
C ALA A 42 3.78 -2.42 -20.93
N LEU A 43 5.10 -2.48 -20.74
CA LEU A 43 5.73 -2.20 -19.45
C LEU A 43 5.50 -0.76 -18.98
N ALA A 44 5.58 0.21 -19.90
CA ALA A 44 5.30 1.61 -19.59
C ALA A 44 3.85 1.80 -19.13
N THR A 45 2.91 1.15 -19.80
CA THR A 45 1.50 1.17 -19.41
C THR A 45 1.28 0.61 -18.03
N VAL A 46 1.85 -0.57 -17.74
CA VAL A 46 1.76 -1.18 -16.39
C VAL A 46 2.40 -0.28 -15.33
N ALA A 47 3.59 0.26 -15.60
CA ALA A 47 4.27 1.16 -14.67
C ALA A 47 3.46 2.43 -14.40
N PHE A 48 2.84 3.00 -15.42
CA PHE A 48 1.97 4.17 -15.30
C PHE A 48 0.75 3.89 -14.41
N PHE A 49 0.06 2.78 -14.60
CA PHE A 49 -1.06 2.41 -13.73
C PHE A 49 -0.59 2.13 -12.30
N CYS A 50 0.51 1.41 -12.09
CA CYS A 50 1.08 1.20 -10.76
C CYS A 50 1.41 2.53 -10.05
N TYR A 51 1.92 3.52 -10.79
CA TYR A 51 2.20 4.86 -10.27
C TYR A 51 0.93 5.61 -9.86
N LEU A 52 -0.12 5.56 -10.68
CA LEU A 52 -1.40 6.21 -10.38
C LEU A 52 -2.09 5.61 -9.15
N TYR A 53 -1.97 4.29 -8.95
CA TYR A 53 -2.58 3.56 -7.84
C TYR A 53 -1.65 3.41 -6.63
N ALA A 54 -0.48 4.05 -6.62
CA ALA A 54 0.36 4.13 -5.43
C ALA A 54 -0.26 5.08 -4.39
N PRO A 55 -0.42 4.67 -3.13
CA PRO A 55 -0.96 5.53 -2.09
C PRO A 55 0.00 6.69 -1.80
N ILE A 56 -0.56 7.88 -1.58
CA ILE A 56 0.17 9.11 -1.27
C ILE A 56 -0.09 9.60 0.15
N ALA A 57 -1.26 9.31 0.70
CA ALA A 57 -1.61 9.69 2.06
C ALA A 57 -2.67 8.74 2.65
N TYR A 58 -2.68 8.68 3.97
CA TYR A 58 -3.69 7.99 4.77
C TYR A 58 -4.34 8.99 5.70
N GLU A 59 -5.66 9.00 5.72
CA GLU A 59 -6.46 9.88 6.58
C GLU A 59 -7.39 9.02 7.43
N LEU A 60 -7.40 9.25 8.73
CA LEU A 60 -8.27 8.57 9.65
C LEU A 60 -9.16 9.60 10.36
N THR A 61 -10.46 9.47 10.16
CA THR A 61 -11.46 10.38 10.71
C THR A 61 -12.57 9.57 11.37
N GLY A 62 -12.62 9.59 12.70
CA GLY A 62 -13.57 8.77 13.45
C GLY A 62 -13.38 7.27 13.16
N ASP A 63 -14.41 6.64 12.59
CA ASP A 63 -14.42 5.24 12.21
C ASP A 63 -14.09 4.98 10.72
N GLN A 64 -13.57 5.98 9.99
CA GLN A 64 -13.30 5.87 8.56
C GLN A 64 -11.82 6.02 8.26
N LEU A 65 -11.26 5.04 7.54
CA LEU A 65 -9.92 5.11 6.94
C LEU A 65 -10.06 5.47 5.46
N THR A 66 -9.46 6.58 5.05
CA THR A 66 -9.34 6.99 3.66
C THR A 66 -7.91 6.80 3.18
N VAL A 67 -7.73 5.98 2.15
CA VAL A 67 -6.46 5.82 1.44
C VAL A 67 -6.52 6.68 0.17
N ARG A 68 -5.64 7.67 0.09
CA ARG A 68 -5.57 8.57 -1.07
C ARG A 68 -4.52 8.08 -2.06
N PHE A 69 -4.92 8.05 -3.33
CA PHE A 69 -4.06 7.74 -4.47
C PHE A 69 -3.89 9.00 -5.33
N ARG A 70 -2.99 8.97 -6.29
CA ARG A 70 -2.89 10.06 -7.28
C ARG A 70 -4.15 10.20 -8.11
N MET A 71 -4.82 9.09 -8.38
CA MET A 71 -6.05 9.05 -9.19
C MET A 71 -7.23 8.56 -8.34
N GLY A 72 -7.59 9.35 -7.31
CA GLY A 72 -8.77 9.08 -6.47
C GLY A 72 -8.46 8.66 -5.06
N GLN A 73 -9.48 8.15 -4.38
CA GLN A 73 -9.38 7.72 -2.99
C GLN A 73 -10.24 6.49 -2.73
N LYS A 74 -9.90 5.75 -1.68
CA LYS A 74 -10.68 4.60 -1.23
C LYS A 74 -11.01 4.76 0.24
N VAL A 75 -12.30 4.70 0.56
CA VAL A 75 -12.80 4.87 1.93
C VAL A 75 -13.21 3.53 2.49
N PHE A 76 -12.74 3.24 3.69
CA PHE A 76 -13.10 2.06 4.47
C PHE A 76 -13.79 2.54 5.75
N LYS A 77 -15.01 2.06 5.97
CA LYS A 77 -15.85 2.43 7.11
C LYS A 77 -15.79 1.37 8.20
N ALA A 78 -16.27 1.74 9.38
CA ALA A 78 -16.37 0.87 10.55
C ALA A 78 -15.01 0.31 10.99
N VAL A 79 -14.01 1.19 11.13
CA VAL A 79 -12.73 0.89 11.75
C VAL A 79 -12.97 0.54 13.21
N THR A 80 -12.58 -0.67 13.60
CA THR A 80 -12.74 -1.21 14.97
C THR A 80 -11.42 -1.30 15.72
N GLY A 81 -10.29 -1.29 15.01
CA GLY A 81 -8.97 -1.39 15.61
C GLY A 81 -7.87 -0.79 14.74
N CYS A 82 -6.84 -0.26 15.39
CA CYS A 82 -5.65 0.24 14.74
C CYS A 82 -4.45 -0.09 15.62
N SER A 83 -3.48 -0.83 15.08
CA SER A 83 -2.30 -1.28 15.83
C SER A 83 -1.04 -1.30 14.97
N THR A 84 0.11 -1.04 15.58
CA THR A 84 1.41 -1.28 14.97
C THR A 84 1.75 -2.77 15.01
N LEU A 85 2.57 -3.23 14.06
CA LEU A 85 3.02 -4.62 14.05
C LEU A 85 4.22 -4.81 14.97
N SER A 86 4.09 -5.66 15.98
CA SER A 86 5.16 -6.03 16.91
C SER A 86 6.14 -7.05 16.31
N ALA A 87 5.72 -7.80 15.30
CA ALA A 87 6.53 -8.81 14.63
C ALA A 87 6.30 -8.82 13.12
N ARG A 88 7.28 -9.36 12.38
CA ARG A 88 7.13 -9.51 10.93
C ARG A 88 5.97 -10.45 10.63
N PRO A 89 4.98 -10.00 9.84
CA PRO A 89 3.89 -10.89 9.45
C PRO A 89 4.44 -12.08 8.66
N PRO A 90 3.84 -13.29 8.80
CA PRO A 90 4.23 -14.42 7.99
C PRO A 90 4.12 -14.09 6.51
N MET A 91 5.02 -14.68 5.70
CA MET A 91 5.02 -14.46 4.25
C MET A 91 3.64 -14.78 3.68
N GLY A 92 3.05 -13.78 3.02
CA GLY A 92 1.72 -13.90 2.44
C GLY A 92 1.76 -14.17 0.94
N LEU A 93 0.71 -14.82 0.44
CA LEU A 93 0.47 -14.96 -0.98
C LEU A 93 -0.27 -13.73 -1.50
N ARG A 94 0.20 -13.21 -2.64
CA ARG A 94 -0.52 -12.16 -3.35
C ARG A 94 -1.60 -12.80 -4.21
N LEU A 95 -2.85 -12.52 -3.90
CA LEU A 95 -3.98 -12.99 -4.68
C LEU A 95 -4.26 -12.09 -5.88
N TRP A 96 -4.14 -10.75 -5.69
CA TRP A 96 -4.39 -9.76 -6.73
C TRP A 96 -3.69 -8.43 -6.42
N GLY A 97 -3.20 -7.74 -7.46
CA GLY A 97 -2.67 -6.37 -7.34
C GLY A 97 -1.17 -6.22 -7.64
N ASN A 98 -0.63 -5.04 -7.29
CA ASN A 98 0.77 -4.68 -7.50
C ASN A 98 1.64 -5.17 -6.33
N GLY A 99 2.76 -5.80 -6.62
CA GLY A 99 3.65 -6.41 -5.62
C GLY A 99 4.94 -5.64 -5.32
N GLY A 100 5.00 -4.32 -5.56
CA GLY A 100 6.18 -3.53 -5.16
C GLY A 100 6.65 -2.48 -6.15
N LEU A 101 6.05 -2.36 -7.33
CA LEU A 101 6.32 -1.24 -8.24
C LEU A 101 5.61 0.01 -7.70
N PHE A 102 6.37 1.01 -7.21
CA PHE A 102 5.95 2.20 -6.46
C PHE A 102 5.28 1.92 -5.11
N ALA A 103 4.57 0.80 -4.94
CA ALA A 103 3.89 0.39 -3.72
C ALA A 103 3.47 -1.09 -3.81
N ALA A 104 3.21 -1.74 -2.68
CA ALA A 104 2.48 -3.00 -2.66
C ALA A 104 1.01 -2.71 -2.37
N THR A 105 0.16 -2.85 -3.39
CA THR A 105 -1.27 -2.56 -3.31
C THR A 105 -2.08 -3.73 -3.84
N GLY A 106 -3.10 -4.16 -3.10
CA GLY A 106 -3.96 -5.24 -3.55
C GLY A 106 -4.52 -6.11 -2.44
N ILE A 107 -4.87 -7.34 -2.83
CA ILE A 107 -5.41 -8.38 -1.96
C ILE A 107 -4.34 -9.43 -1.74
N PHE A 108 -4.10 -9.73 -0.47
CA PHE A 108 -3.12 -10.69 0.00
C PHE A 108 -3.77 -11.68 0.95
N TRP A 109 -3.14 -12.82 1.13
CA TRP A 109 -3.53 -13.82 2.10
C TRP A 109 -2.34 -14.29 2.90
N ASN A 110 -2.50 -14.45 4.20
CA ASN A 110 -1.55 -15.15 5.05
C ASN A 110 -2.25 -15.88 6.19
N LYS A 111 -1.52 -16.77 6.89
CA LYS A 111 -2.10 -17.57 7.98
C LYS A 111 -2.53 -16.74 9.20
N ALA A 112 -1.91 -15.58 9.44
CA ALA A 112 -2.20 -14.76 10.63
C ALA A 112 -3.43 -13.86 10.45
N TYR A 113 -3.64 -13.33 9.25
CA TYR A 113 -4.69 -12.33 8.98
C TYR A 113 -5.80 -12.85 8.07
N GLY A 114 -5.64 -14.04 7.47
CA GLY A 114 -6.50 -14.52 6.40
C GLY A 114 -6.34 -13.67 5.14
N VAL A 115 -7.46 -13.36 4.47
CA VAL A 115 -7.48 -12.43 3.35
C VAL A 115 -7.47 -10.99 3.88
N TYR A 116 -6.52 -10.19 3.42
CA TYR A 116 -6.39 -8.79 3.80
C TYR A 116 -6.02 -7.91 2.61
N ARG A 117 -6.26 -6.60 2.74
CA ARG A 117 -5.84 -5.62 1.75
C ARG A 117 -4.56 -4.92 2.22
N ALA A 118 -3.61 -4.75 1.31
CA ALA A 118 -2.41 -3.95 1.58
C ALA A 118 -2.37 -2.71 0.70
N TYR A 119 -1.97 -1.61 1.29
CA TYR A 119 -1.70 -0.32 0.64
C TYR A 119 -0.43 0.23 1.27
N VAL A 120 0.71 -0.39 0.97
CA VAL A 120 1.98 -0.10 1.64
C VAL A 120 3.02 0.42 0.66
N THR A 121 3.77 1.43 1.08
CA THR A 121 4.87 2.06 0.34
C THR A 121 6.23 1.80 0.98
N SER A 122 6.26 1.07 2.10
CA SER A 122 7.48 0.60 2.75
C SER A 122 7.66 -0.91 2.59
N ALA A 123 8.92 -1.36 2.56
CA ALA A 123 9.28 -2.77 2.61
C ALA A 123 9.60 -3.24 4.05
N ARG A 124 9.64 -2.32 5.03
CA ARG A 124 9.92 -2.62 6.43
C ARG A 124 8.63 -2.82 7.18
N TYR A 125 8.51 -3.94 7.88
CA TYR A 125 7.30 -4.27 8.64
C TYR A 125 7.08 -3.35 9.87
N GLN A 126 8.15 -2.73 10.40
CA GLN A 126 8.06 -1.74 11.47
C GLN A 126 7.26 -0.49 11.07
N ASP A 127 7.22 -0.21 9.78
CA ASP A 127 6.47 0.93 9.22
C ASP A 127 4.99 0.59 9.00
N TYR A 128 4.55 -0.64 9.34
CA TYR A 128 3.20 -1.09 9.04
C TYR A 128 2.26 -0.84 10.21
N VAL A 129 1.06 -0.42 9.86
CA VAL A 129 -0.09 -0.32 10.74
C VAL A 129 -1.19 -1.24 10.21
N LEU A 130 -1.69 -2.11 11.08
CA LEU A 130 -2.85 -2.94 10.81
C LEU A 130 -4.09 -2.18 11.25
N VAL A 131 -4.97 -1.90 10.31
CA VAL A 131 -6.29 -1.32 10.55
C VAL A 131 -7.33 -2.42 10.37
N GLU A 132 -8.08 -2.69 11.41
CA GLU A 132 -9.17 -3.66 11.42
C GLU A 132 -10.49 -2.94 11.21
N THR A 133 -11.29 -3.48 10.31
CA THR A 133 -12.68 -3.07 10.11
C THR A 133 -13.59 -4.26 10.40
N ARG A 134 -14.89 -4.05 10.51
CA ARG A 134 -15.84 -5.15 10.73
C ARG A 134 -15.77 -6.25 9.67
N THR A 135 -15.31 -5.95 8.46
CA THR A 135 -15.38 -6.87 7.32
C THR A 135 -14.01 -7.33 6.82
N GLN A 136 -12.95 -6.59 7.08
CA GLN A 136 -11.64 -6.89 6.52
C GLN A 136 -10.50 -6.24 7.31
N LYS A 137 -9.29 -6.78 7.12
CA LYS A 137 -8.04 -6.22 7.63
C LYS A 137 -7.34 -5.44 6.53
N ILE A 138 -6.76 -4.29 6.89
CA ILE A 138 -6.10 -3.38 5.96
C ILE A 138 -4.72 -3.05 6.51
N LEU A 139 -3.70 -3.27 5.70
CA LEU A 139 -2.31 -2.96 6.03
C LEU A 139 -1.90 -1.67 5.32
N ILE A 140 -1.42 -0.69 6.08
CA ILE A 140 -0.93 0.60 5.57
C ILE A 140 0.47 0.89 6.11
N SER A 141 1.19 1.84 5.51
CA SER A 141 2.51 2.26 5.98
C SER A 141 2.61 3.79 6.08
N PRO A 142 2.03 4.38 7.12
CA PRO A 142 2.16 5.82 7.36
C PRO A 142 3.60 6.19 7.75
N GLU A 143 3.98 7.45 7.56
CA GLU A 143 5.33 7.96 7.88
C GLU A 143 5.70 7.79 9.36
N ASN A 144 4.72 7.98 10.24
CA ASN A 144 4.86 7.78 11.69
C ASN A 144 3.79 6.80 12.19
N PRO A 145 4.07 5.49 12.22
CA PRO A 145 3.11 4.46 12.62
C PRO A 145 2.57 4.64 14.04
N GLU A 146 3.45 4.92 14.99
CA GLU A 146 3.06 5.08 16.39
C GLU A 146 2.21 6.34 16.61
N GLY A 147 2.62 7.45 16.00
CA GLY A 147 1.86 8.70 16.05
C GLY A 147 0.48 8.55 15.41
N PHE A 148 0.39 7.80 14.32
CA PHE A 148 -0.88 7.51 13.65
C PHE A 148 -1.84 6.69 14.53
N VAL A 149 -1.34 5.64 15.19
CA VAL A 149 -2.13 4.80 16.11
C VAL A 149 -2.56 5.60 17.35
N LYS A 150 -1.64 6.39 17.96
CA LYS A 150 -1.97 7.24 19.12
C LYS A 150 -3.04 8.28 18.79
N ALA A 151 -2.93 8.91 17.64
CA ALA A 151 -3.91 9.91 17.20
C ALA A 151 -5.29 9.28 16.91
N TRP A 152 -5.33 8.05 16.40
CA TRP A 152 -6.59 7.32 16.30
C TRP A 152 -7.18 6.98 17.67
N ALA A 153 -6.36 6.46 18.59
CA ALA A 153 -6.83 6.10 19.95
C ALA A 153 -7.43 7.31 20.70
N SER A 154 -6.90 8.51 20.47
CA SER A 154 -7.44 9.75 21.07
C SER A 154 -8.73 10.26 20.38
N SER A 155 -9.00 9.85 19.15
CA SER A 155 -10.15 10.28 18.35
C SER A 155 -11.22 9.21 18.14
N ALA A 156 -10.92 7.97 18.56
CA ALA A 156 -11.85 6.85 18.43
C ALA A 156 -13.07 7.08 19.34
N PRO A 157 -14.29 6.88 18.84
CA PRO A 157 -15.46 6.83 19.70
C PRO A 157 -15.27 5.69 20.71
N ALA A 158 -15.61 5.95 21.98
CA ALA A 158 -15.54 4.94 23.04
C ALA A 158 -16.19 3.64 22.54
N ALA A 159 -15.46 2.53 22.63
CA ALA A 159 -15.98 1.23 22.24
C ALA A 159 -17.31 1.00 22.99
N PRO A 160 -18.37 0.52 22.33
CA PRO A 160 -19.58 0.13 23.04
C PRO A 160 -19.18 -0.94 24.06
N ALA A 161 -19.60 -0.72 25.31
CA ALA A 161 -19.38 -1.67 26.39
C ALA A 161 -19.90 -3.05 25.97
N PRO A 162 -19.20 -4.16 26.31
CA PRO A 162 -19.68 -5.48 26.04
C PRO A 162 -20.99 -5.68 26.80
N GLY A 163 -22.10 -5.83 26.05
CA GLY A 163 -23.39 -6.21 26.61
C GLY A 163 -23.47 -7.69 26.86
#